data_46c66b02c0b240dbe97e98a7efaf95ac
#
_entry.id   46c66b02c0b240dbe97e98a7efaf95ac
#
_cell.length_a   1.000
_cell.length_b   1.000
_cell.length_c   1.000
_cell.angle_alpha   90.00
_cell.angle_beta   90.00
_cell.angle_gamma   90.00
#
_symmetry.space_group_name_H-M   'P 1'
#
loop_
_entity.id
_entity.type
_entity.pdbx_description
1 polymer ?
#
loop_
_entity_poly.entity_id
_entity_poly.type
_entity_poly.pdbx_seq_one_letter_code
_entity_poly.pdbx_strand_id
1 'polypeptide(L)'
;MEKKINFVISKEDKIRWIIEKHVQTNHQYSEYLPYEFHLRMVAQVAKDFDYLIPSEEMRESILIAAYGHDLIEDTRVSYNDVKSILGLTVADIIYALTNEKGKNRKERANSKYYEGILETPGAVFVKLCDRIANVQYSKMTKSRMFEMYKKENPEFLTSLGFPKGQSHPLEPMSKYLLNLFED
;
A
#
# COMPACT_ATOMS: atom_id res chain seq x y z
N MET A 1 -16.22 -4.03 39.85
CA MET A 1 -15.93 -3.29 38.59
C MET A 1 -14.54 -3.69 38.14
N GLU A 2 -14.43 -4.66 37.23
CA GLU A 2 -13.14 -5.02 36.64
C GLU A 2 -12.70 -3.89 35.70
N LYS A 3 -11.55 -3.29 36.00
CA LYS A 3 -10.87 -2.39 35.07
C LYS A 3 -10.45 -3.21 33.86
N LYS A 4 -11.13 -3.06 32.71
CA LYS A 4 -10.62 -3.51 31.42
C LYS A 4 -9.30 -2.76 31.18
N ILE A 5 -8.19 -3.43 31.37
CA ILE A 5 -6.88 -2.97 30.94
C ILE A 5 -6.93 -3.01 29.40
N ASN A 6 -7.15 -1.87 28.76
CA ASN A 6 -6.99 -1.77 27.31
C ASN A 6 -5.47 -1.89 27.01
N PHE A 7 -5.04 -3.07 26.65
CA PHE A 7 -3.69 -3.26 26.11
C PHE A 7 -3.63 -2.53 24.77
N VAL A 8 -2.94 -1.39 24.76
CA VAL A 8 -2.61 -0.71 23.51
C VAL A 8 -1.46 -1.49 22.87
N ILE A 9 -1.71 -2.12 21.73
CA ILE A 9 -0.69 -2.84 20.97
C ILE A 9 0.30 -1.81 20.40
N SER A 10 1.61 -2.01 20.66
CA SER A 10 2.64 -1.11 20.15
C SER A 10 2.72 -1.12 18.62
N LYS A 11 3.26 -0.05 18.04
CA LYS A 11 3.47 0.01 16.58
C LYS A 11 4.37 -1.14 16.10
N GLU A 12 5.41 -1.45 16.85
CA GLU A 12 6.35 -2.52 16.57
C GLU A 12 5.67 -3.89 16.58
N ASP A 13 4.77 -4.14 17.54
CA ASP A 13 4.02 -5.40 17.61
C ASP A 13 3.00 -5.52 16.47
N LYS A 14 2.36 -4.42 16.07
CA LYS A 14 1.49 -4.37 14.88
C LYS A 14 2.26 -4.76 13.61
N ILE A 15 3.44 -4.16 13.39
CA ILE A 15 4.29 -4.47 12.24
C ILE A 15 4.76 -5.93 12.28
N ARG A 16 5.18 -6.43 13.45
CA ARG A 16 5.57 -7.83 13.63
C ARG A 16 4.42 -8.77 13.27
N TRP A 17 3.23 -8.49 13.76
CA TRP A 17 2.03 -9.29 13.46
C TRP A 17 1.76 -9.34 11.94
N ILE A 18 1.87 -8.21 11.23
CA ILE A 18 1.72 -8.15 9.77
C ILE A 18 2.71 -9.09 9.08
N ILE A 19 4.00 -8.95 9.41
CA ILE A 19 5.07 -9.76 8.82
C ILE A 19 4.84 -11.25 9.06
N GLU A 20 4.49 -11.63 10.29
CA GLU A 20 4.20 -13.02 10.67
C GLU A 20 3.06 -13.63 9.85
N LYS A 21 2.02 -12.84 9.48
CA LYS A 21 0.93 -13.34 8.63
C LYS A 21 1.40 -13.72 7.23
N HIS A 22 2.27 -12.94 6.62
CA HIS A 22 2.88 -13.28 5.33
C HIS A 22 3.82 -14.49 5.45
N VAL A 23 4.61 -14.58 6.51
CA VAL A 23 5.46 -15.76 6.78
C VAL A 23 4.63 -17.04 6.91
N GLN A 24 3.49 -16.99 7.61
CA GLN A 24 2.59 -18.15 7.80
C GLN A 24 1.99 -18.67 6.49
N THR A 25 1.92 -17.84 5.44
CA THR A 25 1.45 -18.25 4.11
C THR A 25 2.60 -18.59 3.16
N ASN A 26 3.85 -18.55 3.64
CA ASN A 26 5.06 -18.74 2.83
C ASN A 26 5.11 -17.80 1.62
N HIS A 27 4.62 -16.55 1.80
CA HIS A 27 4.55 -15.57 0.74
C HIS A 27 5.94 -15.04 0.42
N GLN A 28 6.33 -15.11 -0.85
CA GLN A 28 7.63 -14.66 -1.37
C GLN A 28 7.43 -13.48 -2.32
N TYR A 29 8.33 -12.49 -2.28
CA TYR A 29 8.35 -11.38 -3.22
C TYR A 29 9.06 -11.75 -4.53
N SER A 30 10.13 -12.52 -4.40
CA SER A 30 10.87 -13.10 -5.53
C SER A 30 11.39 -14.47 -5.13
N GLU A 31 12.11 -15.13 -6.04
CA GLU A 31 12.68 -16.47 -5.79
C GLU A 31 13.50 -16.58 -4.49
N TYR A 32 14.16 -15.46 -4.08
CA TYR A 32 15.09 -15.46 -2.94
C TYR A 32 14.74 -14.44 -1.87
N LEU A 33 13.65 -13.68 -2.02
CA LEU A 33 13.29 -12.62 -1.07
C LEU A 33 11.94 -12.90 -0.42
N PRO A 34 11.88 -12.89 0.92
CA PRO A 34 10.61 -12.96 1.63
C PRO A 34 9.76 -11.73 1.31
N TYR A 35 8.45 -11.86 1.43
CA TYR A 35 7.52 -10.76 1.13
C TYR A 35 7.73 -9.53 2.03
N GLU A 36 8.25 -9.74 3.24
CA GLU A 36 8.66 -8.67 4.15
C GLU A 36 9.56 -7.63 3.48
N PHE A 37 10.41 -8.03 2.53
CA PHE A 37 11.27 -7.10 1.80
C PHE A 37 10.44 -6.04 1.06
N HIS A 38 9.38 -6.46 0.36
CA HIS A 38 8.46 -5.54 -0.32
C HIS A 38 7.72 -4.65 0.67
N LEU A 39 7.19 -5.20 1.75
CA LEU A 39 6.49 -4.44 2.78
C LEU A 39 7.38 -3.32 3.36
N ARG A 40 8.65 -3.62 3.58
CA ARG A 40 9.64 -2.62 4.06
C ARG A 40 9.93 -1.56 3.00
N MET A 41 10.01 -1.91 1.73
CA MET A 41 10.18 -0.93 0.65
C MET A 41 8.99 0.03 0.60
N VAL A 42 7.76 -0.47 0.64
CA VAL A 42 6.54 0.35 0.63
C VAL A 42 6.49 1.27 1.83
N ALA A 43 6.81 0.75 3.03
CA ALA A 43 6.88 1.54 4.25
C ALA A 43 8.00 2.60 4.22
N GLN A 44 9.13 2.31 3.54
CA GLN A 44 10.20 3.31 3.37
C GLN A 44 9.72 4.46 2.47
N VAL A 45 9.07 4.16 1.35
CA VAL A 45 8.47 5.20 0.50
C VAL A 45 7.45 6.03 1.30
N ALA A 46 6.63 5.38 2.14
CA ALA A 46 5.68 6.10 2.99
C ALA A 46 6.37 7.09 3.94
N LYS A 47 7.53 6.74 4.49
CA LYS A 47 8.33 7.63 5.34
C LYS A 47 8.98 8.77 4.54
N ASP A 48 9.45 8.49 3.33
CA ASP A 48 10.14 9.49 2.50
C ASP A 48 9.18 10.64 2.08
N PHE A 49 7.87 10.35 2.04
CA PHE A 49 6.83 11.30 1.66
C PHE A 49 5.86 11.66 2.80
N ASP A 50 6.13 11.29 4.05
CA ASP A 50 5.23 11.50 5.20
C ASP A 50 4.93 12.98 5.48
N TYR A 51 5.84 13.89 5.07
CA TYR A 51 5.67 15.32 5.17
C TYR A 51 4.46 15.86 4.37
N LEU A 52 3.93 15.08 3.42
CA LEU A 52 2.70 15.43 2.67
C LEU A 52 1.44 15.17 3.51
N ILE A 53 1.53 14.48 4.64
CA ILE A 53 0.41 14.15 5.50
C ILE A 53 0.47 15.03 6.76
N PRO A 54 -0.47 15.98 6.92
CA PRO A 54 -0.41 16.94 8.04
C PRO A 54 -0.59 16.30 9.42
N SER A 55 -1.51 15.32 9.55
CA SER A 55 -1.84 14.66 10.81
C SER A 55 -0.83 13.58 11.17
N GLU A 56 -0.27 13.65 12.39
CA GLU A 56 0.64 12.62 12.92
C GLU A 56 -0.06 11.26 13.08
N GLU A 57 -1.30 11.26 13.57
CA GLU A 57 -2.11 10.05 13.69
C GLU A 57 -2.33 9.38 12.32
N MET A 58 -2.59 10.19 11.28
CA MET A 58 -2.74 9.68 9.92
C MET A 58 -1.41 9.16 9.36
N ARG A 59 -0.27 9.81 9.64
CA ARG A 59 1.06 9.31 9.25
C ARG A 59 1.36 7.94 9.86
N GLU A 60 1.04 7.74 11.15
CA GLU A 60 1.19 6.44 11.79
C GLU A 60 0.28 5.39 11.16
N SER A 61 -1.00 5.73 10.93
CA SER A 61 -1.96 4.83 10.28
C SER A 61 -1.51 4.44 8.87
N ILE A 62 -1.05 5.40 8.08
CA ILE A 62 -0.50 5.18 6.73
C ILE A 62 0.73 4.29 6.77
N LEU A 63 1.66 4.51 7.71
CA LEU A 63 2.85 3.68 7.82
C LEU A 63 2.50 2.23 8.13
N ILE A 64 1.56 2.00 9.06
CA ILE A 64 1.09 0.65 9.39
C ILE A 64 0.36 0.03 8.19
N ALA A 65 -0.49 0.81 7.50
CA ALA A 65 -1.18 0.36 6.30
C ALA A 65 -0.21 0.05 5.15
N ALA A 66 0.89 0.78 5.02
CA ALA A 66 1.94 0.51 4.03
C ALA A 66 2.61 -0.86 4.26
N TYR A 67 2.85 -1.25 5.53
CA TYR A 67 3.26 -2.62 5.86
C TYR A 67 2.17 -3.65 5.58
N GLY A 68 0.90 -3.30 5.79
CA GLY A 68 -0.22 -4.24 5.77
C GLY A 68 -1.04 -4.26 4.47
N HIS A 69 -0.65 -3.51 3.43
CA HIS A 69 -1.50 -3.24 2.27
C HIS A 69 -2.00 -4.49 1.53
N ASP A 70 -1.24 -5.58 1.57
CA ASP A 70 -1.59 -6.86 0.94
C ASP A 70 -2.10 -7.93 1.92
N LEU A 71 -2.30 -7.60 3.22
CA LEU A 71 -2.70 -8.58 4.24
C LEU A 71 -3.96 -9.36 3.88
N ILE A 72 -5.02 -8.66 3.47
CA ILE A 72 -6.32 -9.28 3.16
C ILE A 72 -6.25 -10.02 1.82
N GLU A 73 -5.47 -9.51 0.86
CA GLU A 73 -5.35 -10.13 -0.47
C GLU A 73 -4.52 -11.42 -0.42
N ASP A 74 -3.38 -11.42 0.27
CA ASP A 74 -2.36 -12.45 0.14
C ASP A 74 -2.24 -13.37 1.36
N THR A 75 -3.01 -13.12 2.42
CA THR A 75 -2.99 -13.96 3.62
C THR A 75 -4.37 -14.51 3.97
N ARG A 76 -4.49 -15.17 5.12
CA ARG A 76 -5.76 -15.68 5.63
C ARG A 76 -6.45 -14.72 6.59
N VAL A 77 -6.00 -13.47 6.62
CA VAL A 77 -6.48 -12.44 7.54
C VAL A 77 -7.72 -11.77 6.96
N SER A 78 -8.78 -11.67 7.75
CA SER A 78 -9.99 -10.94 7.36
C SER A 78 -9.93 -9.45 7.73
N TYR A 79 -10.82 -8.64 7.15
CA TYR A 79 -11.01 -7.25 7.56
C TYR A 79 -11.22 -7.09 9.08
N ASN A 80 -12.03 -7.99 9.69
CA ASN A 80 -12.30 -7.92 11.12
C ASN A 80 -11.06 -8.23 11.98
N ASP A 81 -10.18 -9.13 11.53
CA ASP A 81 -8.92 -9.39 12.21
C ASP A 81 -8.01 -8.16 12.15
N VAL A 82 -7.87 -7.54 10.97
CA VAL A 82 -7.11 -6.31 10.77
C VAL A 82 -7.64 -5.20 11.67
N LYS A 83 -8.95 -4.96 11.65
CA LYS A 83 -9.60 -3.94 12.47
C LYS A 83 -9.35 -4.15 13.97
N SER A 84 -9.41 -5.40 14.45
CA SER A 84 -9.22 -5.71 15.86
C SER A 84 -7.80 -5.47 16.37
N ILE A 85 -6.79 -5.67 15.52
CA ILE A 85 -5.37 -5.56 15.87
C ILE A 85 -4.77 -4.21 15.50
N LEU A 86 -5.08 -3.71 14.29
CA LEU A 86 -4.45 -2.51 13.74
C LEU A 86 -5.29 -1.24 13.91
N GLY A 87 -6.59 -1.38 14.17
CA GLY A 87 -7.54 -0.29 14.30
C GLY A 87 -8.34 -0.02 13.02
N LEU A 88 -9.40 0.79 13.15
CA LEU A 88 -10.39 1.01 12.09
C LEU A 88 -9.75 1.69 10.86
N THR A 89 -9.07 2.81 11.04
CA THR A 89 -8.46 3.59 9.95
C THR A 89 -7.51 2.74 9.10
N VAL A 90 -6.64 1.96 9.75
CA VAL A 90 -5.71 1.06 9.06
C VAL A 90 -6.46 -0.05 8.31
N ALA A 91 -7.50 -0.62 8.93
CA ALA A 91 -8.32 -1.66 8.30
C ALA A 91 -9.05 -1.14 7.05
N ASP A 92 -9.59 0.07 7.11
CA ASP A 92 -10.28 0.69 5.97
C ASP A 92 -9.32 0.95 4.81
N ILE A 93 -8.13 1.47 5.09
CA ILE A 93 -7.08 1.67 4.07
C ILE A 93 -6.70 0.34 3.41
N ILE A 94 -6.37 -0.69 4.20
CA ILE A 94 -5.97 -2.00 3.68
C ILE A 94 -7.11 -2.64 2.86
N TYR A 95 -8.35 -2.53 3.33
CA TYR A 95 -9.51 -3.05 2.61
C TYR A 95 -9.72 -2.35 1.26
N ALA A 96 -9.59 -1.03 1.21
CA ALA A 96 -9.69 -0.27 -0.03
C ALA A 96 -8.58 -0.65 -1.05
N LEU A 97 -7.43 -1.11 -0.57
CA LEU A 97 -6.31 -1.55 -1.39
C LEU A 97 -6.41 -3.01 -1.86
N THR A 98 -7.32 -3.79 -1.26
CA THR A 98 -7.55 -5.18 -1.63
C THR A 98 -8.26 -5.25 -2.99
N ASN A 99 -7.67 -5.93 -3.95
CA ASN A 99 -8.22 -6.07 -5.31
C ASN A 99 -9.60 -6.76 -5.32
N GLU A 100 -10.44 -6.37 -6.27
CA GLU A 100 -11.68 -7.08 -6.58
C GLU A 100 -11.39 -8.48 -7.16
N LYS A 101 -12.40 -9.37 -7.14
CA LYS A 101 -12.28 -10.68 -7.78
C LYS A 101 -12.29 -10.53 -9.31
N GLY A 102 -11.37 -11.20 -9.98
CA GLY A 102 -11.28 -11.15 -11.45
C GLY A 102 -10.26 -12.13 -12.00
N LYS A 103 -10.44 -12.51 -13.28
CA LYS A 103 -9.58 -13.49 -13.99
C LYS A 103 -8.21 -12.92 -14.34
N ASN A 104 -8.11 -11.61 -14.47
CA ASN A 104 -6.89 -10.92 -14.84
C ASN A 104 -6.74 -9.61 -14.06
N ARG A 105 -5.57 -8.95 -14.18
CA ARG A 105 -5.24 -7.74 -13.47
C ARG A 105 -6.22 -6.58 -13.72
N LYS A 106 -6.67 -6.42 -14.97
CA LYS A 106 -7.60 -5.34 -15.35
C LYS A 106 -8.99 -5.53 -14.73
N GLU A 107 -9.49 -6.77 -14.69
CA GLU A 107 -10.77 -7.08 -14.04
C GLU A 107 -10.70 -6.87 -12.51
N ARG A 108 -9.56 -7.14 -11.89
CA ARG A 108 -9.35 -6.96 -10.45
C ARG A 108 -9.19 -5.50 -10.06
N ALA A 109 -8.47 -4.71 -10.87
CA ALA A 109 -8.26 -3.27 -10.67
C ALA A 109 -9.25 -2.48 -11.54
N ASN A 110 -10.55 -2.68 -11.34
CA ASN A 110 -11.64 -2.04 -12.08
C ASN A 110 -12.04 -0.67 -11.49
N SER A 111 -13.05 -0.01 -12.06
CA SER A 111 -13.52 1.30 -11.59
C SER A 111 -13.94 1.30 -10.11
N LYS A 112 -14.70 0.27 -9.69
CA LYS A 112 -15.14 0.14 -8.29
C LYS A 112 -13.98 0.04 -7.31
N TYR A 113 -12.91 -0.66 -7.68
CA TYR A 113 -11.68 -0.71 -6.89
C TYR A 113 -11.05 0.68 -6.71
N TYR A 114 -10.91 1.44 -7.80
CA TYR A 114 -10.34 2.78 -7.73
C TYR A 114 -11.26 3.78 -7.03
N GLU A 115 -12.58 3.66 -7.18
CA GLU A 115 -13.57 4.45 -6.42
C GLU A 115 -13.37 4.25 -4.91
N GLY A 116 -13.26 3.00 -4.45
CA GLY A 116 -12.98 2.69 -3.04
C GLY A 116 -11.68 3.30 -2.52
N ILE A 117 -10.62 3.31 -3.34
CA ILE A 117 -9.35 3.96 -3.00
C ILE A 117 -9.52 5.48 -2.88
N LEU A 118 -10.22 6.11 -3.82
CA LEU A 118 -10.43 7.56 -3.83
C LEU A 118 -11.29 8.03 -2.65
N GLU A 119 -12.25 7.24 -2.22
CA GLU A 119 -13.14 7.55 -1.09
C GLU A 119 -12.50 7.31 0.28
N THR A 120 -11.41 6.52 0.35
CA THR A 120 -10.77 6.15 1.61
C THR A 120 -9.57 7.06 1.91
N PRO A 121 -9.62 7.90 2.97
CA PRO A 121 -8.50 8.77 3.32
C PRO A 121 -7.21 7.98 3.56
N GLY A 122 -6.13 8.38 2.87
CA GLY A 122 -4.82 7.73 2.95
C GLY A 122 -4.60 6.59 1.96
N ALA A 123 -5.64 5.99 1.37
CA ALA A 123 -5.48 4.84 0.48
C ALA A 123 -4.75 5.20 -0.83
N VAL A 124 -5.01 6.37 -1.43
CA VAL A 124 -4.27 6.86 -2.61
C VAL A 124 -2.78 6.97 -2.30
N PHE A 125 -2.43 7.49 -1.12
CA PHE A 125 -1.04 7.63 -0.70
C PHE A 125 -0.35 6.26 -0.62
N VAL A 126 -0.96 5.29 0.06
CA VAL A 126 -0.39 3.93 0.20
C VAL A 126 -0.32 3.22 -1.16
N LYS A 127 -1.31 3.42 -2.05
CA LYS A 127 -1.28 2.86 -3.41
C LYS A 127 -0.14 3.42 -4.25
N LEU A 128 0.18 4.70 -4.10
CA LEU A 128 1.37 5.30 -4.71
C LEU A 128 2.67 4.72 -4.12
N CYS A 129 2.73 4.53 -2.79
CA CYS A 129 3.90 3.91 -2.15
C CYS A 129 4.18 2.52 -2.71
N ASP A 130 3.15 1.67 -2.83
CA ASP A 130 3.25 0.34 -3.43
C ASP A 130 3.76 0.42 -4.88
N ARG A 131 3.17 1.28 -5.72
CA ARG A 131 3.60 1.45 -7.12
C ARG A 131 5.05 1.92 -7.21
N ILE A 132 5.45 2.91 -6.42
CA ILE A 132 6.82 3.43 -6.40
C ILE A 132 7.80 2.32 -6.00
N ALA A 133 7.53 1.59 -4.91
CA ALA A 133 8.38 0.49 -4.45
C ALA A 133 8.54 -0.60 -5.53
N ASN A 134 7.46 -1.00 -6.18
CA ASN A 134 7.48 -1.98 -7.26
C ASN A 134 8.28 -1.49 -8.48
N VAL A 135 8.17 -0.21 -8.85
CA VAL A 135 8.93 0.37 -9.96
C VAL A 135 10.42 0.46 -9.61
N GLN A 136 10.78 0.91 -8.40
CA GLN A 136 12.17 0.95 -7.92
C GLN A 136 12.81 -0.43 -7.98
N TYR A 137 12.13 -1.45 -7.46
CA TYR A 137 12.63 -2.82 -7.48
C TYR A 137 12.79 -3.35 -8.91
N SER A 138 11.78 -3.15 -9.76
CA SER A 138 11.83 -3.62 -11.14
C SER A 138 12.93 -2.94 -11.97
N LYS A 139 13.19 -1.64 -11.73
CA LYS A 139 14.30 -0.89 -12.32
C LYS A 139 15.64 -1.45 -11.86
N MET A 140 15.83 -1.61 -10.55
CA MET A 140 17.06 -2.12 -9.94
C MET A 140 17.42 -3.53 -10.44
N THR A 141 16.43 -4.41 -10.57
CA THR A 141 16.61 -5.80 -11.00
C THR A 141 16.54 -6.00 -12.53
N LYS A 142 16.34 -4.92 -13.28
CA LYS A 142 16.13 -4.96 -14.74
C LYS A 142 15.01 -5.92 -15.15
N SER A 143 13.97 -6.01 -14.34
CA SER A 143 12.82 -6.87 -14.58
C SER A 143 11.96 -6.35 -15.74
N ARG A 144 11.39 -7.26 -16.53
CA ARG A 144 10.37 -6.96 -17.56
C ARG A 144 9.14 -6.21 -16.99
N MET A 145 8.93 -6.27 -15.69
CA MET A 145 7.85 -5.57 -15.01
C MET A 145 8.02 -4.04 -15.09
N PHE A 146 9.24 -3.55 -15.24
CA PHE A 146 9.50 -2.11 -15.38
C PHE A 146 8.78 -1.53 -16.60
N GLU A 147 8.93 -2.15 -17.77
CA GLU A 147 8.27 -1.69 -18.99
C GLU A 147 6.74 -1.80 -18.91
N MET A 148 6.25 -2.83 -18.23
CA MET A 148 4.81 -2.97 -17.97
C MET A 148 4.29 -1.82 -17.10
N TYR A 149 4.96 -1.51 -16.00
CA TYR A 149 4.58 -0.39 -15.13
C TYR A 149 4.66 0.95 -15.85
N LYS A 150 5.69 1.17 -16.67
CA LYS A 150 5.83 2.37 -17.49
C LYS A 150 4.64 2.55 -18.44
N LYS A 151 4.23 1.48 -19.13
CA LYS A 151 3.08 1.49 -20.04
C LYS A 151 1.75 1.75 -19.31
N GLU A 152 1.56 1.17 -18.12
CA GLU A 152 0.33 1.32 -17.33
C GLU A 152 0.23 2.68 -16.62
N ASN A 153 1.34 3.36 -16.41
CA ASN A 153 1.42 4.51 -15.51
C ASN A 153 0.44 5.66 -15.84
N PRO A 154 0.17 6.03 -17.12
CA PRO A 154 -0.77 7.10 -17.43
C PRO A 154 -2.20 6.77 -16.96
N GLU A 155 -2.67 5.55 -17.20
CA GLU A 155 -3.99 5.07 -16.77
C GLU A 155 -4.05 4.94 -15.23
N PHE A 156 -3.00 4.43 -14.62
CA PHE A 156 -2.87 4.31 -13.17
C PHE A 156 -3.00 5.67 -12.46
N LEU A 157 -2.26 6.68 -12.88
CA LEU A 157 -2.34 8.02 -12.28
C LEU A 157 -3.71 8.67 -12.51
N THR A 158 -4.29 8.51 -13.70
CA THR A 158 -5.64 9.01 -13.98
C THR A 158 -6.67 8.35 -13.06
N SER A 159 -6.58 7.04 -12.85
CA SER A 159 -7.49 6.30 -11.97
C SER A 159 -7.35 6.68 -10.49
N LEU A 160 -6.19 7.19 -10.07
CA LEU A 160 -5.95 7.73 -8.73
C LEU A 160 -6.25 9.23 -8.59
N GLY A 161 -6.96 9.84 -9.56
CA GLY A 161 -7.39 11.23 -9.46
C GLY A 161 -6.31 12.25 -9.80
N PHE A 162 -5.27 11.90 -10.58
CA PHE A 162 -4.25 12.82 -11.07
C PHE A 162 -4.58 13.30 -12.49
N PRO A 163 -5.45 14.31 -12.66
CA PRO A 163 -5.80 14.81 -13.97
C PRO A 163 -4.64 15.63 -14.55
N LYS A 164 -4.48 15.57 -15.88
CA LYS A 164 -3.48 16.38 -16.58
C LYS A 164 -3.72 17.87 -16.34
N GLY A 165 -2.68 18.56 -15.88
CA GLY A 165 -2.71 20.03 -15.77
C GLY A 165 -3.41 20.60 -14.53
N GLN A 166 -3.77 19.77 -13.57
CA GLN A 166 -4.29 20.22 -12.27
C GLN A 166 -3.34 19.82 -11.14
N SER A 167 -3.27 20.64 -10.10
CA SER A 167 -2.50 20.33 -8.90
C SER A 167 -3.18 19.25 -8.08
N HIS A 168 -2.39 18.36 -7.47
CA HIS A 168 -2.86 17.34 -6.56
C HIS A 168 -2.00 17.35 -5.29
N PRO A 169 -2.58 17.17 -4.08
CA PRO A 169 -1.80 17.18 -2.83
C PRO A 169 -0.60 16.21 -2.81
N LEU A 170 -0.72 15.09 -3.52
CA LEU A 170 0.33 14.08 -3.64
C LEU A 170 1.14 14.21 -4.96
N GLU A 171 1.12 15.38 -5.60
CA GLU A 171 1.89 15.64 -6.83
C GLU A 171 3.40 15.32 -6.69
N PRO A 172 4.09 15.60 -5.57
CA PRO A 172 5.48 15.20 -5.39
C PRO A 172 5.73 13.71 -5.59
N MET A 173 4.81 12.84 -5.13
CA MET A 173 4.90 11.40 -5.32
C MET A 173 4.72 10.98 -6.78
N SER A 174 3.72 11.56 -7.48
CA SER A 174 3.49 11.27 -8.89
C SER A 174 4.65 11.75 -9.78
N LYS A 175 5.24 12.91 -9.49
CA LYS A 175 6.45 13.39 -10.16
C LYS A 175 7.65 12.47 -9.92
N TYR A 176 7.85 12.03 -8.69
CA TYR A 176 8.89 11.06 -8.36
C TYR A 176 8.72 9.75 -9.14
N LEU A 177 7.48 9.23 -9.18
CA LEU A 177 7.17 8.02 -9.95
C LEU A 177 7.45 8.20 -11.45
N LEU A 178 7.10 9.35 -12.04
CA LEU A 178 7.40 9.67 -13.44
C LEU A 178 8.91 9.71 -13.70
N ASN A 179 9.68 10.36 -12.84
CA ASN A 179 11.14 10.43 -12.97
C ASN A 179 11.82 9.06 -12.91
N LEU A 180 11.24 8.07 -12.22
CA LEU A 180 11.77 6.72 -12.23
C LEU A 180 11.74 6.07 -13.62
N PHE A 181 10.89 6.54 -14.53
CA PHE A 181 10.75 6.01 -15.89
C PHE A 181 11.57 6.78 -16.96
N GLU A 182 12.20 7.90 -16.58
CA GLU A 182 12.92 8.77 -17.54
C GLU A 182 14.36 8.32 -17.80
N ASP A 183 14.94 7.43 -17.00
CA ASP A 183 16.29 6.86 -17.14
C ASP A 183 16.26 5.36 -17.45
#